data_46a31fdd006e838e1080967e29f65a96
#
_entry.id   46a31fdd006e838e1080967e29f65a96
#
_cell.length_a   1.000
_cell.length_b   1.000
_cell.length_c   1.000
_cell.angle_alpha   90.00
_cell.angle_beta   90.00
_cell.angle_gamma   90.00
#
_symmetry.space_group_name_H-M   'P 1'
#
loop_
_entity.id
_entity.type
_entity.pdbx_description
1 polymer ?
#
loop_
_entity_poly.entity_id
_entity_poly.type
_entity_poly.pdbx_seq_one_letter_code
_entity_poly.pdbx_strand_id
1 'polypeptide(L)'
;MINPNTIAKAVELMSGAKRGIVFTGAGISAESGIPTYRGHGGATWSRYDPNRYANIESFFSEPEYYWSFFRDVRSKILGDCVPNAGHLAIVELEKAGIIRYVITQNI
;
A
#
# COMPACT_ATOMS: atom_id res chain seq x y z
N MET A 1 10.42 7.18 17.29
CA MET A 1 9.33 8.14 17.63
C MET A 1 9.46 9.36 16.71
N ILE A 2 8.39 9.81 16.09
CA ILE A 2 8.43 10.96 15.18
C ILE A 2 8.51 12.25 16.01
N ASN A 3 9.43 13.16 15.64
CA ASN A 3 9.61 14.42 16.34
C ASN A 3 8.33 15.30 16.18
N PRO A 4 7.73 15.81 17.26
CA PRO A 4 6.54 16.67 17.20
C PRO A 4 6.71 17.91 16.29
N ASN A 5 7.91 18.48 16.25
CA ASN A 5 8.20 19.62 15.38
C ASN A 5 8.13 19.24 13.89
N THR A 6 8.50 18.01 13.54
CA THR A 6 8.38 17.51 12.17
C THR A 6 6.92 17.36 11.77
N ILE A 7 6.08 16.87 12.67
CA ILE A 7 4.63 16.77 12.45
C ILE A 7 4.02 18.14 12.27
N ALA A 8 4.35 19.10 13.17
CA ALA A 8 3.84 20.47 13.09
C ALA A 8 4.21 21.14 11.75
N LYS A 9 5.44 20.95 11.29
CA LYS A 9 5.89 21.46 9.98
C LYS A 9 5.15 20.82 8.81
N ALA A 10 4.91 19.53 8.87
CA ALA A 10 4.11 18.83 7.86
C ALA A 10 2.67 19.36 7.82
N VAL A 11 2.04 19.55 8.98
CA VAL A 11 0.70 20.13 9.10
C VAL A 11 0.65 21.53 8.52
N GLU A 12 1.62 22.39 8.84
CA GLU A 12 1.71 23.74 8.28
C GLU A 12 1.74 23.73 6.74
N LEU A 13 2.60 22.88 6.15
CA LEU A 13 2.73 22.76 4.71
C LEU A 13 1.44 22.21 4.05
N MET A 14 0.82 21.24 4.68
CA MET A 14 -0.40 20.61 4.15
C MET A 14 -1.63 21.49 4.27
N SER A 15 -1.75 22.25 5.35
CA SER A 15 -2.91 23.13 5.60
C SER A 15 -3.11 24.20 4.52
N GLY A 16 -2.04 24.63 3.86
CA GLY A 16 -2.09 25.56 2.73
C GLY A 16 -2.35 24.90 1.37
N ALA A 17 -2.37 23.58 1.30
CA ALA A 17 -2.52 22.87 0.04
C ALA A 17 -3.96 22.92 -0.47
N LYS A 18 -4.13 23.26 -1.75
CA LYS A 18 -5.44 23.28 -2.45
C LYS A 18 -5.59 22.15 -3.47
N ARG A 19 -4.51 21.48 -3.80
CA ARG A 19 -4.43 20.41 -4.81
C ARG A 19 -3.52 19.28 -4.35
N GLY A 20 -3.69 18.86 -3.10
CA GLY A 20 -2.92 17.76 -2.54
C GLY A 20 -3.20 16.45 -3.28
N ILE A 21 -2.16 15.68 -3.54
CA ILE A 21 -2.22 14.33 -4.09
C ILE A 21 -1.50 13.42 -3.13
N VAL A 22 -2.09 12.27 -2.84
CA VAL A 22 -1.43 11.19 -2.10
C VAL A 22 -0.94 10.14 -3.08
N PHE A 23 0.34 9.82 -2.99
CA PHE A 23 0.94 8.71 -3.72
C PHE A 23 1.33 7.62 -2.75
N THR A 24 0.76 6.42 -2.90
CA THR A 24 0.97 5.31 -1.96
C THR A 24 1.61 4.10 -2.62
N GLY A 25 2.33 3.35 -1.81
CA GLY A 25 2.88 2.04 -2.12
C GLY A 25 2.56 1.05 -1.00
N ALA A 26 3.19 -0.12 -1.04
CA ALA A 26 2.93 -1.21 -0.09
C ALA A 26 3.10 -0.82 1.38
N GLY A 27 3.92 0.19 1.68
CA GLY A 27 4.17 0.66 3.04
C GLY A 27 2.93 1.13 3.79
N ILE A 28 1.94 1.73 3.09
CA ILE A 28 0.71 2.18 3.75
C ILE A 28 -0.11 1.02 4.31
N SER A 29 0.00 -0.16 3.75
CA SER A 29 -0.75 -1.35 4.15
C SER A 29 0.01 -2.27 5.11
N ALA A 30 1.26 -1.93 5.45
CA ALA A 30 2.09 -2.75 6.35
C ALA A 30 1.45 -2.95 7.73
N GLU A 31 0.91 -1.88 8.32
CA GLU A 31 0.23 -1.94 9.62
C GLU A 31 -1.13 -2.65 9.57
N SER A 32 -1.67 -2.87 8.38
CA SER A 32 -2.84 -3.73 8.18
C SER A 32 -2.49 -5.22 8.11
N GLY A 33 -1.21 -5.56 8.25
CA GLY A 33 -0.73 -6.93 8.18
C GLY A 33 -0.42 -7.43 6.76
N ILE A 34 -0.40 -6.53 5.77
CA ILE A 34 -0.01 -6.87 4.41
C ILE A 34 1.52 -6.73 4.28
N PRO A 35 2.24 -7.82 3.96
CA PRO A 35 3.70 -7.76 3.83
C PRO A 35 4.13 -6.81 2.71
N THR A 36 5.17 -6.04 2.94
CA THR A 36 5.80 -5.21 1.91
C THR A 36 6.83 -6.02 1.11
N TYR A 37 7.06 -5.65 -0.15
CA TYR A 37 8.02 -6.37 -1.02
C TYR A 37 9.45 -6.40 -0.48
N ARG A 38 9.86 -5.39 0.29
CA ARG A 38 11.21 -5.27 0.87
C ARG A 38 11.26 -5.57 2.36
N GLY A 39 10.10 -5.79 2.98
CA GLY A 39 10.01 -6.17 4.38
C GLY A 39 10.25 -7.66 4.58
N HIS A 40 10.40 -8.07 5.82
CA HIS A 40 10.39 -9.48 6.20
C HIS A 40 8.97 -10.01 5.94
N GLY A 41 8.72 -10.34 4.68
CA GLY A 41 7.43 -10.89 4.26
C GLY A 41 7.16 -12.18 4.99
N GLY A 42 5.96 -12.32 5.51
CA GLY A 42 5.51 -13.57 6.10
C GLY A 42 5.59 -14.73 5.12
N ALA A 43 5.38 -15.94 5.60
CA ALA A 43 5.52 -17.20 4.85
C ALA A 43 4.84 -17.21 3.47
N THR A 44 3.82 -16.39 3.24
CA THR A 44 3.10 -16.30 1.97
C THR A 44 3.97 -15.74 0.84
N TRP A 45 4.73 -14.66 1.10
CA TRP A 45 5.59 -14.03 0.08
C TRP A 45 6.83 -14.87 -0.22
N SER A 46 7.35 -15.62 0.76
CA SER A 46 8.51 -16.49 0.58
C SER A 46 8.20 -17.73 -0.29
N ARG A 47 6.93 -18.05 -0.52
CA ARG A 47 6.50 -19.18 -1.35
C ARG A 47 6.53 -18.87 -2.86
N TYR A 48 6.62 -17.59 -3.23
CA TYR A 48 6.54 -17.15 -4.61
C TYR A 48 7.80 -16.38 -5.02
N ASP A 49 8.29 -16.64 -6.21
CA ASP A 49 9.45 -15.98 -6.78
C ASP A 49 9.04 -14.63 -7.41
N PRO A 50 9.59 -13.49 -6.90
CA PRO A 50 9.32 -12.17 -7.47
C PRO A 50 9.62 -12.04 -8.95
N ASN A 51 10.65 -12.74 -9.45
CA ASN A 51 11.02 -12.72 -10.86
C ASN A 51 9.96 -13.37 -11.75
N ARG A 52 9.07 -14.16 -11.17
CA ARG A 52 7.98 -14.82 -11.89
C ARG A 52 6.65 -14.08 -11.74
N TYR A 53 6.23 -13.71 -10.52
CA TYR A 53 4.95 -13.04 -10.34
C TYR A 53 4.96 -11.53 -10.66
N ALA A 54 6.11 -10.88 -10.63
CA ALA A 54 6.26 -9.45 -10.93
C ALA A 54 6.84 -9.18 -12.33
N ASN A 55 6.79 -10.15 -13.23
CA ASN A 55 7.34 -10.07 -14.58
C ASN A 55 6.25 -10.34 -15.61
N ILE A 56 6.06 -9.42 -16.54
CA ILE A 56 5.01 -9.51 -17.57
C ILE A 56 5.27 -10.67 -18.56
N GLU A 57 6.51 -10.96 -18.88
CA GLU A 57 6.86 -12.09 -19.77
C GLU A 57 6.52 -13.43 -19.09
N SER A 58 6.81 -13.56 -17.81
CA SER A 58 6.44 -14.71 -17.01
C SER A 58 4.92 -14.86 -16.90
N PHE A 59 4.18 -13.79 -16.82
CA PHE A 59 2.73 -13.83 -16.84
C PHE A 59 2.18 -14.44 -18.13
N PHE A 60 2.73 -14.07 -19.28
CA PHE A 60 2.27 -14.61 -20.56
C PHE A 60 2.71 -16.05 -20.80
N SER A 61 3.87 -16.45 -20.29
CA SER A 61 4.36 -17.84 -20.44
C SER A 61 3.79 -18.80 -19.40
N GLU A 62 3.55 -18.32 -18.18
CA GLU A 62 3.08 -19.13 -17.06
C GLU A 62 1.93 -18.43 -16.28
N PRO A 63 0.79 -18.16 -16.90
CA PRO A 63 -0.29 -17.40 -16.26
C PRO A 63 -0.83 -18.06 -14.99
N GLU A 64 -0.78 -19.40 -14.91
CA GLU A 64 -1.24 -20.14 -13.73
C GLU A 64 -0.42 -19.81 -12.48
N TYR A 65 0.87 -19.57 -12.64
CA TYR A 65 1.73 -19.20 -11.54
C TYR A 65 1.31 -17.84 -10.94
N TYR A 66 1.08 -16.85 -11.79
CA TYR A 66 0.60 -15.52 -11.37
C TYR A 66 -0.75 -15.62 -10.68
N TRP A 67 -1.70 -16.36 -11.24
CA TRP A 67 -3.03 -16.48 -10.66
C TRP A 67 -3.03 -17.24 -9.33
N SER A 68 -2.14 -18.20 -9.14
CA SER A 68 -1.96 -18.86 -7.85
C SER A 68 -1.43 -17.89 -6.80
N PHE A 69 -0.41 -17.12 -7.14
CA PHE A 69 0.11 -16.04 -6.28
C PHE A 69 -0.99 -15.03 -5.93
N PHE A 70 -1.69 -14.52 -6.94
CA PHE A 70 -2.75 -13.53 -6.74
C PHE A 70 -3.87 -14.04 -5.82
N ARG A 71 -4.33 -15.26 -6.02
CA ARG A 71 -5.34 -15.90 -5.19
C ARG A 71 -4.90 -16.02 -3.73
N ASP A 72 -3.69 -16.51 -3.49
CA ASP A 72 -3.18 -16.74 -2.14
C ASP A 72 -2.96 -15.42 -1.39
N VAL A 73 -2.44 -14.41 -2.06
CA VAL A 73 -2.25 -13.07 -1.51
C VAL A 73 -3.61 -12.39 -1.27
N ARG A 74 -4.49 -12.44 -2.25
CA ARG A 74 -5.82 -11.81 -2.15
C ARG A 74 -6.70 -12.45 -1.09
N SER A 75 -6.67 -13.77 -0.94
CA SER A 75 -7.38 -14.46 0.14
C SER A 75 -7.03 -13.90 1.50
N LYS A 76 -5.74 -13.69 1.74
CA LYS A 76 -5.25 -13.13 2.99
C LYS A 76 -5.71 -11.68 3.19
N ILE A 77 -5.59 -10.85 2.15
CA ILE A 77 -6.02 -9.45 2.18
C ILE A 77 -7.52 -9.34 2.48
N LEU A 78 -8.34 -10.15 1.83
CA LEU A 78 -9.79 -10.10 1.99
C LEU A 78 -10.27 -10.77 3.29
N GLY A 79 -9.50 -11.71 3.85
CA GLY A 79 -9.88 -12.45 5.06
C GLY A 79 -9.52 -11.73 6.35
N ASP A 80 -8.31 -11.20 6.46
CA ASP A 80 -7.72 -10.81 7.74
C ASP A 80 -7.34 -9.33 7.83
N CYS A 81 -7.25 -8.61 6.72
CA CYS A 81 -6.73 -7.25 6.69
C CYS A 81 -7.84 -6.20 6.61
N VAL A 82 -7.71 -5.17 7.44
CA VAL A 82 -8.61 -4.00 7.46
C VAL A 82 -7.82 -2.71 7.24
N PRO A 83 -8.46 -1.63 6.78
CA PRO A 83 -7.82 -0.33 6.71
C PRO A 83 -7.24 0.08 8.05
N ASN A 84 -6.02 0.61 8.05
CA ASN A 84 -5.36 1.13 9.25
C ASN A 84 -5.51 2.64 9.38
N ALA A 85 -4.95 3.22 10.45
CA ALA A 85 -5.02 4.65 10.73
C ALA A 85 -4.50 5.53 9.59
N GLY A 86 -3.49 5.07 8.84
CA GLY A 86 -2.98 5.78 7.67
C GLY A 86 -4.01 5.89 6.54
N HIS A 87 -4.72 4.81 6.25
CA HIS A 87 -5.81 4.83 5.26
C HIS A 87 -6.94 5.77 5.70
N LEU A 88 -7.33 5.72 6.97
CA LEU A 88 -8.40 6.57 7.50
C LEU A 88 -7.98 8.06 7.49
N ALA A 89 -6.73 8.37 7.80
CA ALA A 89 -6.21 9.72 7.73
C ALA A 89 -6.29 10.32 6.32
N ILE A 90 -6.04 9.53 5.28
CA ILE A 90 -6.19 9.96 3.88
C ILE A 90 -7.65 10.36 3.61
N VAL A 91 -8.61 9.59 4.07
CA VAL A 91 -10.04 9.88 3.92
C VAL A 91 -10.40 11.21 4.62
N GLU A 92 -9.89 11.43 5.82
CA GLU A 92 -10.16 12.69 6.55
C GLU A 92 -9.52 13.90 5.85
N LEU A 93 -8.32 13.75 5.28
CA LEU A 93 -7.68 14.81 4.50
C LEU A 93 -8.45 15.11 3.20
N GLU A 94 -9.06 14.10 2.57
CA GLU A 94 -9.93 14.28 1.41
C GLU A 94 -11.21 15.03 1.80
N LYS A 95 -11.88 14.63 2.89
CA LYS A 95 -13.05 15.34 3.42
C LYS A 95 -12.76 16.81 3.79
N ALA A 96 -11.56 17.06 4.29
CA ALA A 96 -11.10 18.42 4.60
C ALA A 96 -10.74 19.25 3.34
N GLY A 97 -10.79 18.67 2.14
CA GLY A 97 -10.47 19.35 0.88
C GLY A 97 -8.97 19.58 0.66
N ILE A 98 -8.11 18.97 1.46
CA ILE A 98 -6.64 19.07 1.34
C ILE A 98 -6.14 18.15 0.23
N ILE A 99 -6.68 16.95 0.15
CA ILE A 99 -6.34 15.94 -0.86
C ILE A 99 -7.50 15.81 -1.85
N ARG A 100 -7.18 15.74 -3.13
CA ARG A 100 -8.15 15.55 -4.22
C ARG A 100 -8.05 14.21 -4.90
N TYR A 101 -6.85 13.62 -4.94
CA TYR A 101 -6.60 12.37 -5.64
C TYR A 101 -5.66 11.49 -4.85
N VAL A 102 -5.90 10.20 -4.93
CA VAL A 102 -4.98 9.16 -4.47
C VAL A 102 -4.46 8.41 -5.68
N ILE A 103 -3.16 8.35 -5.82
CA ILE A 103 -2.46 7.54 -6.82
C ILE A 103 -1.81 6.40 -6.06
N THR A 104 -2.11 5.18 -6.42
CA THR A 104 -1.53 4.00 -5.77
C THR A 104 -0.96 3.02 -6.79
N GLN A 105 0.16 2.43 -6.41
CA GLN A 105 0.73 1.28 -7.12
C GLN A 105 0.37 -0.07 -6.47
N ASN A 106 -0.52 -0.03 -5.49
CA ASN A 106 -1.01 -1.24 -4.82
C ASN A 106 -2.12 -1.91 -5.63
N ILE A 107 -2.20 -3.21 -5.47
CA ILE A 107 -3.23 -4.08 -6.06
C ILE A 107 -4.28 -4.45 -5.04
#